data_cc357f7972aa6cc7eb9311fe1cd88059
#
_entry.id   cc357f7972aa6cc7eb9311fe1cd88059
#
_cell.length_a   1.000
_cell.length_b   1.000
_cell.length_c   1.000
_cell.angle_alpha   90.00
_cell.angle_beta   90.00
_cell.angle_gamma   90.00
#
_symmetry.space_group_name_H-M   'P 1'
#
loop_
_entity.id
_entity.type
_entity.pdbx_description
1 polymer ?
#
loop_
_entity_poly.entity_id
_entity_poly.type
_entity_poly.pdbx_seq_one_letter_code
_entity_poly.pdbx_strand_id
1 'polypeptide(L)'
;AASAPAAPASSAPAASGELTAKRGSSPKTKEQKRREAEARNRAYAALKNHRKRIAELDKQMERDNARMEELLAKMADPDFYINEDASSDAVAEHAKLKQRIAAAEEEWFMLNEELEAEMARQAAEG
;
A
#
# COMPACT_ATOMS: atom_id res chain seq x y z
N ALA A 1 18.80 -29.11 -13.92
CA ALA A 1 18.62 -29.07 -13.11
C ALA A 1 18.50 -28.71 -12.57
N ALA A 2 18.50 -28.62 -13.14
CA ALA A 2 18.32 -28.55 -12.14
C ALA A 2 18.21 -28.22 -11.57
N SER A 3 18.16 -28.05 -11.92
CA SER A 3 18.06 -27.93 -10.81
C SER A 3 17.92 -27.49 -10.23
N ALA A 4 17.97 -27.50 -11.01
CA ALA A 4 17.86 -27.51 -9.93
C ALA A 4 17.81 -27.18 -9.52
N PRO A 5 17.81 -26.91 -9.54
CA PRO A 5 17.79 -26.88 -8.61
C PRO A 5 17.62 -26.61 -8.13
N ALA A 6 17.40 -26.76 -9.25
CA ALA A 6 17.41 -27.04 -8.33
C ALA A 6 17.33 -26.89 -7.80
N ALA A 7 17.05 -26.75 -8.37
CA ALA A 7 17.06 -27.05 -7.50
C ALA A 7 16.98 -26.91 -7.13
N PRO A 8 16.77 -26.91 -7.39
CA PRO A 8 16.75 -27.20 -6.60
C PRO A 8 16.61 -27.03 -6.27
N ALA A 9 16.33 -27.18 -7.13
CA ALA A 9 16.35 -27.54 -6.40
C ALA A 9 16.24 -27.43 -6.00
N SER A 10 15.88 -27.59 -6.50
CA SER A 10 15.90 -27.86 -5.74
C SER A 10 15.77 -27.85 -5.37
N SER A 11 15.57 -28.09 -5.95
CA SER A 11 15.58 -28.46 -5.22
C SER A 11 15.52 -28.59 -4.87
N ALA A 12 15.41 -28.79 -5.40
CA ALA A 12 15.48 -29.28 -4.72
C ALA A 12 15.48 -29.44 -4.44
N PRO A 13 15.50 -29.40 -4.35
CA PRO A 13 15.69 -29.81 -3.74
C PRO A 13 15.71 -29.83 -3.41
N ALA A 14 15.47 -30.33 -4.17
CA ALA A 14 15.73 -30.69 -3.51
C ALA A 14 15.91 -30.85 -3.12
N ALA A 15 15.92 -31.03 -3.26
CA ALA A 15 16.24 -31.38 -2.58
C ALA A 15 16.47 -31.53 -2.22
N SER A 16 16.44 -31.88 -2.39
CA SER A 16 16.84 -32.24 -1.72
C SER A 16 17.08 -32.35 -1.28
N GLY A 17 16.98 -32.54 -1.57
CA GLY A 17 17.42 -32.99 -0.90
C GLY A 17 17.78 -33.04 -0.46
N GLU A 18 17.73 -33.25 -0.61
CA GLU A 18 18.21 -33.59 0.21
C GLU A 18 18.78 -33.75 0.55
N LEU A 19 18.71 -33.84 0.27
CA LEU A 19 19.29 -34.25 1.01
C LEU A 19 19.93 -34.20 1.01
N THR A 20 19.91 -33.97 0.65
CA THR A 20 20.56 -34.11 1.01
C THR A 20 21.20 -33.77 1.02
N ALA A 21 21.32 -33.61 0.85
CA ALA A 21 21.89 -33.51 1.28
C ALA A 21 22.50 -33.16 1.31
N LYS A 22 22.80 -33.08 1.38
CA LYS A 22 23.36 -32.87 1.75
C LYS A 22 24.04 -32.53 1.73
N ARG A 23 23.97 -32.35 1.47
CA ARG A 23 24.73 -31.72 1.60
C ARG A 23 25.16 -30.76 1.24
N GLY A 24 25.40 -30.89 0.19
CA GLY A 24 25.78 -29.59 -0.04
C GLY A 24 25.58 -28.58 1.01
N SER A 25 24.57 -27.83 1.02
CA SER A 25 24.36 -26.80 2.03
C SER A 25 23.87 -27.41 3.35
N SER A 26 24.29 -26.82 4.45
CA SER A 26 23.79 -27.24 5.75
C SER A 26 22.33 -26.84 5.91
N PRO A 27 21.55 -27.63 6.65
CA PRO A 27 20.15 -27.27 6.88
C PRO A 27 20.05 -25.99 7.69
N LYS A 28 19.00 -25.23 7.41
CA LYS A 28 18.74 -24.00 8.15
C LYS A 28 18.43 -24.32 9.61
N THR A 29 18.97 -23.53 10.51
CA THR A 29 18.68 -23.67 11.92
C THR A 29 17.25 -23.26 12.21
N LYS A 30 16.72 -23.69 13.35
CA LYS A 30 15.39 -23.27 13.80
C LYS A 30 15.30 -21.75 13.88
N GLU A 31 16.40 -21.12 14.32
CA GLU A 31 16.46 -19.68 14.45
C GLU A 31 16.35 -18.98 13.10
N GLN A 32 17.05 -19.50 12.10
CA GLN A 32 16.99 -18.94 10.76
C GLN A 32 15.59 -19.07 10.15
N LYS A 33 14.97 -20.23 10.33
CA LYS A 33 13.60 -20.45 9.84
C LYS A 33 12.61 -19.51 10.51
N ARG A 34 12.79 -19.28 11.81
CA ARG A 34 11.92 -18.38 12.55
C ARG A 34 12.09 -16.96 12.07
N ARG A 35 13.32 -16.51 11.84
CA ARG A 35 13.59 -15.16 11.32
C ARG A 35 12.97 -14.95 9.95
N GLU A 36 13.06 -15.95 9.09
CA GLU A 36 12.47 -15.87 7.75
C GLU A 36 10.95 -15.80 7.84
N ALA A 37 10.35 -16.60 8.72
CA ALA A 37 8.91 -16.58 8.92
C ALA A 37 8.46 -15.23 9.48
N GLU A 38 9.21 -14.70 10.44
CA GLU A 38 8.91 -13.38 11.00
C GLU A 38 9.02 -12.28 9.96
N ALA A 39 10.05 -12.36 9.10
CA ALA A 39 10.22 -11.39 8.03
C ALA A 39 9.05 -11.41 7.05
N ARG A 40 8.60 -12.63 6.67
CA ARG A 40 7.45 -12.79 5.80
C ARG A 40 6.18 -12.25 6.45
N ASN A 41 6.02 -12.52 7.74
CA ASN A 41 4.85 -12.05 8.48
C ASN A 41 4.82 -10.52 8.58
N ARG A 42 5.99 -9.91 8.80
CA ARG A 42 6.08 -8.45 8.84
C ARG A 42 5.76 -7.83 7.48
N ALA A 43 6.27 -8.43 6.40
CA ALA A 43 5.97 -7.96 5.06
C ALA A 43 4.48 -8.08 4.76
N TYR A 44 3.88 -9.18 5.16
CA TYR A 44 2.46 -9.41 4.97
C TYR A 44 1.61 -8.39 5.73
N ALA A 45 2.02 -8.13 6.99
CA ALA A 45 1.33 -7.14 7.81
C ALA A 45 1.46 -5.73 7.22
N ALA A 46 2.64 -5.40 6.70
CA ALA A 46 2.86 -4.11 6.06
C ALA A 46 1.96 -3.94 4.85
N LEU A 47 1.86 -4.97 4.00
CA LEU A 47 0.97 -4.93 2.84
C LEU A 47 -0.49 -4.76 3.24
N LYS A 48 -0.91 -5.45 4.29
CA LYS A 48 -2.26 -5.34 4.80
C LYS A 48 -2.55 -3.92 5.28
N ASN A 49 -1.61 -3.34 6.02
CA ASN A 49 -1.75 -1.97 6.52
C ASN A 49 -1.79 -0.96 5.38
N HIS A 50 -0.97 -1.14 4.35
CA HIS A 50 -0.97 -0.28 3.17
C HIS A 50 -2.35 -0.33 2.47
N ARG A 51 -2.88 -1.52 2.27
CA ARG A 51 -4.18 -1.69 1.62
C ARG A 51 -5.31 -1.05 2.43
N LYS A 52 -5.24 -1.21 3.74
CA LYS A 52 -6.23 -0.61 4.63
C LYS A 52 -6.19 0.91 4.54
N ARG A 53 -4.97 1.48 4.57
CA ARG A 53 -4.81 2.93 4.49
C ARG A 53 -5.27 3.46 3.14
N ILE A 54 -4.96 2.74 2.05
CA ILE A 54 -5.41 3.11 0.72
C ILE A 54 -6.94 3.16 0.66
N ALA A 55 -7.61 2.17 1.24
CA ALA A 55 -9.06 2.14 1.28
C ALA A 55 -9.63 3.31 2.09
N GLU A 56 -8.98 3.67 3.19
CA GLU A 56 -9.39 4.83 4.00
C GLU A 56 -9.24 6.12 3.21
N LEU A 57 -8.11 6.25 2.48
CA LEU A 57 -7.88 7.43 1.66
C LEU A 57 -8.91 7.54 0.53
N ASP A 58 -9.26 6.41 -0.10
CA ASP A 58 -10.28 6.39 -1.14
C ASP A 58 -11.61 6.94 -0.60
N LYS A 59 -12.01 6.49 0.58
CA LYS A 59 -13.24 6.96 1.21
C LYS A 59 -13.17 8.42 1.58
N GLN A 60 -12.02 8.85 2.11
CA GLN A 60 -11.83 10.25 2.48
C GLN A 60 -11.91 11.16 1.25
N MET A 61 -11.22 10.77 0.16
CA MET A 61 -11.24 11.54 -1.07
C MET A 61 -12.65 11.61 -1.66
N GLU A 62 -13.39 10.52 -1.59
CA GLU A 62 -14.75 10.49 -2.08
C GLU A 62 -15.64 11.48 -1.33
N ARG A 63 -15.55 11.47 0.00
CA ARG A 63 -16.31 12.40 0.83
C ARG A 63 -15.89 13.84 0.58
N ASP A 64 -14.60 14.09 0.49
CA ASP A 64 -14.08 15.43 0.29
C ASP A 64 -14.46 15.97 -1.10
N ASN A 65 -14.43 15.12 -2.12
CA ASN A 65 -14.85 15.51 -3.46
C ASN A 65 -16.34 15.81 -3.53
N ALA A 66 -17.15 15.01 -2.83
CA ALA A 66 -18.60 15.27 -2.76
C ALA A 66 -18.89 16.61 -2.11
N ARG A 67 -18.19 16.91 -1.01
CA ARG A 67 -18.35 18.19 -0.33
C ARG A 67 -17.86 19.34 -1.20
N MET A 68 -16.77 19.13 -1.91
CA MET A 68 -16.23 20.09 -2.86
C MET A 68 -17.27 20.47 -3.92
N GLU A 69 -17.96 19.47 -4.46
CA GLU A 69 -19.00 19.70 -5.45
C GLU A 69 -20.16 20.51 -4.88
N GLU A 70 -20.56 20.23 -3.64
CA GLU A 70 -21.58 21.01 -2.96
C GLU A 70 -21.18 22.47 -2.83
N LEU A 71 -19.94 22.71 -2.43
CA LEU A 71 -19.43 24.06 -2.27
C LEU A 71 -19.37 24.80 -3.61
N LEU A 72 -18.91 24.10 -4.64
CA LEU A 72 -18.85 24.70 -6.00
C LEU A 72 -20.23 25.07 -6.49
N ALA A 73 -21.24 24.24 -6.23
CA ALA A 73 -22.62 24.54 -6.59
C ALA A 73 -23.13 25.78 -5.86
N LYS A 74 -22.81 25.91 -4.57
CA LYS A 74 -23.17 27.10 -3.79
C LYS A 74 -22.46 28.34 -4.32
N MET A 75 -21.18 28.21 -4.64
CA MET A 75 -20.38 29.32 -5.15
C MET A 75 -20.82 29.78 -6.53
N ALA A 76 -21.50 28.91 -7.29
CA ALA A 76 -22.05 29.27 -8.59
C ALA A 76 -23.35 30.03 -8.49
N ASP A 77 -23.99 30.06 -7.31
CA ASP A 77 -25.24 30.80 -7.10
C ASP A 77 -24.93 32.29 -7.07
N PRO A 78 -25.64 33.13 -7.87
CA PRO A 78 -25.40 34.58 -7.86
C PRO A 78 -25.59 35.21 -6.50
N ASP A 79 -26.47 34.65 -5.64
CA ASP A 79 -26.77 35.19 -4.32
C ASP A 79 -25.74 34.75 -3.26
N PHE A 80 -24.78 33.91 -3.64
CA PHE A 80 -23.80 33.35 -2.71
C PHE A 80 -23.03 34.43 -1.95
N TYR A 81 -22.65 35.48 -2.64
CA TYR A 81 -21.80 36.53 -2.06
C TYR A 81 -22.59 37.61 -1.29
N ILE A 82 -23.92 37.51 -1.22
CA ILE A 82 -24.72 38.44 -0.47
C ILE A 82 -24.43 38.36 1.03
N ASN A 83 -24.25 37.14 1.54
CA ASN A 83 -23.84 36.92 2.93
C ASN A 83 -22.33 36.69 2.95
N GLU A 84 -21.60 37.74 3.37
CA GLU A 84 -20.13 37.69 3.33
C GLU A 84 -19.55 36.65 4.29
N ASP A 85 -20.18 36.48 5.47
CA ASP A 85 -19.69 35.50 6.45
C ASP A 85 -19.80 34.08 5.91
N ALA A 86 -20.99 33.76 5.39
CA ALA A 86 -21.21 32.41 4.83
C ALA A 86 -20.34 32.15 3.62
N SER A 87 -20.19 33.15 2.74
CA SER A 87 -19.35 32.96 1.55
C SER A 87 -17.87 32.86 1.90
N SER A 88 -17.42 33.63 2.90
CA SER A 88 -16.04 33.55 3.37
C SER A 88 -15.74 32.17 3.96
N ASP A 89 -16.66 31.63 4.77
CA ASP A 89 -16.52 30.31 5.36
C ASP A 89 -16.47 29.22 4.27
N ALA A 90 -17.32 29.34 3.25
CA ALA A 90 -17.36 28.37 2.16
C ALA A 90 -16.08 28.40 1.33
N VAL A 91 -15.56 29.61 1.06
CA VAL A 91 -14.31 29.76 0.32
C VAL A 91 -13.15 29.15 1.11
N ALA A 92 -13.12 29.40 2.43
CA ALA A 92 -12.08 28.83 3.30
C ALA A 92 -12.17 27.30 3.34
N GLU A 93 -13.39 26.77 3.44
CA GLU A 93 -13.60 25.32 3.42
C GLU A 93 -13.15 24.72 2.10
N HIS A 94 -13.48 25.37 0.99
CA HIS A 94 -13.06 24.93 -0.34
C HIS A 94 -11.54 24.82 -0.42
N ALA A 95 -10.83 25.84 0.06
CA ALA A 95 -9.36 25.85 0.05
C ALA A 95 -8.80 24.71 0.90
N LYS A 96 -9.38 24.47 2.08
CA LYS A 96 -8.96 23.36 2.95
C LYS A 96 -9.17 22.00 2.29
N LEU A 97 -10.34 21.81 1.69
CA LEU A 97 -10.67 20.56 1.02
C LEU A 97 -9.73 20.30 -0.14
N LYS A 98 -9.39 21.34 -0.90
CA LYS A 98 -8.47 21.23 -2.02
C LYS A 98 -7.10 20.72 -1.54
N GLN A 99 -6.61 21.27 -0.42
CA GLN A 99 -5.35 20.83 0.15
C GLN A 99 -5.42 19.42 0.68
N ARG A 100 -6.53 19.06 1.35
CA ARG A 100 -6.72 17.72 1.88
C ARG A 100 -6.77 16.67 0.79
N ILE A 101 -7.47 16.97 -0.30
CA ILE A 101 -7.57 16.07 -1.45
C ILE A 101 -6.20 15.87 -2.07
N ALA A 102 -5.44 16.96 -2.27
CA ALA A 102 -4.10 16.87 -2.85
C ALA A 102 -3.16 16.04 -1.97
N ALA A 103 -3.21 16.24 -0.65
CA ALA A 103 -2.38 15.47 0.28
C ALA A 103 -2.77 14.00 0.29
N ALA A 104 -4.09 13.71 0.25
CA ALA A 104 -4.58 12.34 0.21
C ALA A 104 -4.18 11.64 -1.08
N GLU A 105 -4.25 12.33 -2.21
CA GLU A 105 -3.83 11.77 -3.50
C GLU A 105 -2.34 11.43 -3.49
N GLU A 106 -1.54 12.30 -2.91
CA GLU A 106 -0.09 12.08 -2.83
C GLU A 106 0.23 10.86 -1.96
N GLU A 107 -0.40 10.77 -0.80
CA GLU A 107 -0.21 9.63 0.09
C GLU A 107 -0.70 8.34 -0.57
N TRP A 108 -1.85 8.40 -1.22
CA TRP A 108 -2.43 7.26 -1.95
C TRP A 108 -1.46 6.75 -3.02
N PHE A 109 -0.89 7.68 -3.79
CA PHE A 109 0.07 7.34 -4.85
C PHE A 109 1.30 6.67 -4.27
N MET A 110 1.88 7.24 -3.21
CA MET A 110 3.07 6.69 -2.57
C MET A 110 2.82 5.30 -2.00
N LEU A 111 1.66 5.10 -1.36
CA LEU A 111 1.32 3.81 -0.79
C LEU A 111 1.13 2.75 -1.86
N ASN A 112 0.52 3.12 -2.98
CA ASN A 112 0.36 2.19 -4.10
C ASN A 112 1.71 1.81 -4.70
N GLU A 113 2.64 2.75 -4.82
CA GLU A 113 3.99 2.45 -5.29
C GLU A 113 4.70 1.48 -4.36
N GLU A 114 4.61 1.72 -3.04
CA GLU A 114 5.23 0.84 -2.05
C GLU A 114 4.60 -0.54 -2.09
N LEU A 115 3.29 -0.60 -2.23
CA LEU A 115 2.57 -1.86 -2.32
C LEU A 115 3.03 -2.67 -3.54
N GLU A 116 3.10 -2.03 -4.70
CA GLU A 116 3.53 -2.68 -5.93
C GLU A 116 4.98 -3.15 -5.84
N ALA A 117 5.85 -2.32 -5.25
CA ALA A 117 7.26 -2.68 -5.08
C ALA A 117 7.41 -3.90 -4.16
N GLU A 118 6.63 -3.94 -3.08
CA GLU A 118 6.68 -5.06 -2.14
C GLU A 118 6.14 -6.35 -2.78
N MET A 119 5.05 -6.23 -3.54
CA MET A 119 4.49 -7.37 -4.25
C MET A 119 5.46 -7.90 -5.29
N ALA A 120 6.16 -7.02 -5.98
CA ALA A 120 7.18 -7.42 -6.95
C ALA A 120 8.34 -8.15 -6.29
N ARG A 121 8.78 -7.66 -5.12
CA ARG A 121 9.85 -8.34 -4.37
C ARG A 121 9.42 -9.72 -3.93
N GLN A 122 8.20 -9.86 -3.41
CA GLN A 122 7.70 -11.15 -2.97
C GLN A 122 7.56 -12.12 -4.14
N ALA A 123 7.12 -11.64 -5.28
CA ALA A 123 7.02 -12.47 -6.47
C ALA A 123 8.40 -12.95 -6.94
N ALA A 124 9.42 -12.09 -6.84
CA ALA A 124 10.78 -12.45 -7.23
C ALA A 124 11.39 -13.45 -6.27
N GLU A 125 11.03 -13.38 -4.98
CA GLU A 125 11.55 -14.31 -3.96
C GLU A 125 10.80 -15.64 -3.95
N GLY A 126 9.53 -15.58 -4.32
CA GLY A 126 8.68 -16.74 -4.35
C GLY A 126 8.91 -17.60 -5.56
#